data_9445fa1b4c9b0ab3325a10215cff6789
#
_entry.id   9445fa1b4c9b0ab3325a10215cff6789
#
_cell.length_a   1.000
_cell.length_b   1.000
_cell.length_c   1.000
_cell.angle_alpha   90.00
_cell.angle_beta   90.00
_cell.angle_gamma   90.00
#
_symmetry.space_group_name_H-M   'P 1'
#
loop_
_entity.id
_entity.type
_entity.pdbx_description
1 polymer ?
#
loop_
_entity_poly.entity_id
_entity_poly.type
_entity_poly.pdbx_seq_one_letter_code
_entity_poly.pdbx_strand_id
1 'polypeptide(L)' 'MNSQILKSSAYVYLEEAEEFLRRGDTVQASEKYYKAAEEAIKILALSLNL' A
#
# COMPACT_ATOMS: atom_id res chain seq x y z
N MET A 1 2.09 -21.52 -5.28
CA MET A 1 2.47 -20.66 -5.44
C MET A 1 2.76 -19.75 -4.49
N ASN A 2 3.50 -19.11 -4.50
CA ASN A 2 4.00 -18.31 -3.50
C ASN A 2 4.12 -16.89 -3.88
N SER A 3 3.24 -16.49 -4.73
CA SER A 3 3.30 -15.13 -5.18
C SER A 3 3.04 -14.16 -4.05
N GLN A 4 2.37 -14.61 -3.03
CA GLN A 4 2.06 -13.72 -1.94
C GLN A 4 3.30 -13.25 -1.21
N ILE A 5 4.39 -13.96 -1.29
CA ILE A 5 5.57 -13.49 -0.59
C ILE A 5 6.22 -12.32 -1.30
N LEU A 6 5.74 -11.98 -2.47
CA LEU A 6 6.27 -10.86 -3.20
C LEU A 6 5.43 -9.61 -3.03
N LYS A 7 4.49 -9.61 -2.11
CA LYS A 7 3.69 -8.43 -1.88
C LYS A 7 4.56 -7.31 -1.35
N SER A 8 4.48 -6.16 -1.97
CA SER A 8 5.21 -5.00 -1.51
C SER A 8 4.47 -4.37 -0.34
N SER A 9 5.17 -3.51 0.39
CA SER A 9 4.53 -2.78 1.48
C SER A 9 3.42 -1.89 0.96
N ALA A 10 3.57 -1.37 -0.26
CA ALA A 10 2.51 -0.57 -0.86
C ALA A 10 1.24 -1.39 -1.00
N TYR A 11 1.36 -2.62 -1.43
CA TYR A 11 0.20 -3.48 -1.61
C TYR A 11 -0.46 -3.81 -0.27
N VAL A 12 0.36 -4.06 0.75
CA VAL A 12 -0.16 -4.37 2.09
C VAL A 12 -0.93 -3.18 2.64
N TYR A 13 -0.38 -1.97 2.51
CA TYR A 13 -1.08 -0.77 2.97
C TYR A 13 -2.38 -0.57 2.21
N LEU A 14 -2.38 -0.88 0.91
CA LEU A 14 -3.59 -0.74 0.12
C LEU A 14 -4.68 -1.68 0.62
N GLU A 15 -4.32 -2.92 0.92
CA GLU A 15 -5.29 -3.87 1.45
C GLU A 15 -5.85 -3.40 2.78
N GLU A 16 -5.00 -2.85 3.64
CA GLU A 16 -5.44 -2.34 4.92
C GLU A 16 -6.37 -1.15 4.75
N ALA A 17 -6.06 -0.28 3.80
CA ALA A 17 -6.92 0.86 3.52
C ALA A 17 -8.31 0.40 3.11
N GLU A 18 -8.37 -0.60 2.25
CA GLU A 18 -9.66 -1.11 1.78
C GLU A 18 -10.45 -1.72 2.92
N GLU A 19 -9.77 -2.38 3.84
CA GLU A 19 -10.44 -2.98 4.98
C GLU A 19 -11.04 -1.89 5.87
N PHE A 20 -10.30 -0.83 6.15
CA PHE A 20 -10.83 0.27 6.94
C PHE A 20 -12.00 0.93 6.23
N LEU A 21 -11.91 1.06 4.93
CA LEU A 21 -13.00 1.66 4.17
C LEU A 21 -14.27 0.83 4.27
N ARG A 22 -14.13 -0.49 4.22
CA ARG A 22 -15.29 -1.38 4.37
C ARG A 22 -15.94 -1.22 5.73
N ARG A 23 -15.18 -0.87 6.74
CA ARG A 23 -15.71 -0.64 8.08
C ARG A 23 -16.27 0.76 8.26
N GLY A 24 -16.14 1.60 7.26
CA GLY A 24 -16.60 2.98 7.36
C GLY A 24 -15.62 3.89 8.07
N ASP A 25 -14.39 3.41 8.31
CA ASP A 25 -13.38 4.21 8.99
C ASP A 25 -12.57 4.96 7.94
N THR A 26 -13.11 6.09 7.51
CA THR A 26 -12.51 6.83 6.42
C THR A 26 -11.20 7.50 6.80
N VAL A 27 -11.04 7.86 8.07
CA VAL A 27 -9.79 8.49 8.52
C VAL A 27 -8.64 7.51 8.42
N GLN A 28 -8.82 6.31 8.97
CA GLN A 28 -7.78 5.30 8.92
C GLN A 28 -7.53 4.84 7.48
N ALA A 29 -8.60 4.73 6.70
CA ALA A 29 -8.45 4.35 5.30
C ALA A 29 -7.59 5.36 4.57
N SER A 30 -7.85 6.65 4.78
CA SER A 30 -7.08 7.71 4.12
C SER A 30 -5.61 7.63 4.49
N GLU A 31 -5.32 7.38 5.76
CA GLU A 31 -3.92 7.27 6.20
C GLU A 31 -3.21 6.11 5.53
N LYS A 32 -3.89 4.99 5.40
CA LYS A 32 -3.29 3.82 4.77
C LYS A 32 -3.10 4.03 3.27
N TYR A 33 -4.04 4.69 2.62
CA TYR A 33 -3.88 5.02 1.21
C TYR A 33 -2.68 5.95 1.01
N TYR A 34 -2.50 6.89 1.90
CA TYR A 34 -1.36 7.79 1.83
C TYR A 34 -0.06 7.02 1.96
N LYS A 35 0.01 6.10 2.92
CA LYS A 35 1.21 5.30 3.10
C LYS A 35 1.46 4.39 1.91
N ALA A 36 0.42 3.85 1.31
CA ALA A 36 0.56 3.04 0.12
C ALA A 36 1.19 3.85 -1.01
N ALA A 37 0.74 5.08 -1.17
CA ALA A 37 1.30 5.96 -2.21
C ALA A 37 2.77 6.27 -1.94
N GLU A 38 3.11 6.54 -0.69
CA GLU A 38 4.50 6.79 -0.33
C GLU A 38 5.39 5.61 -0.65
N GLU A 39 4.94 4.42 -0.31
CA GLU A 39 5.73 3.22 -0.58
C GLU A 39 5.85 2.95 -2.07
N ALA A 40 4.80 3.20 -2.81
CA ALA A 40 4.84 3.02 -4.26
C ALA A 40 5.84 3.97 -4.90
N ILE A 41 5.89 5.20 -4.43
CA ILE A 41 6.84 6.19 -4.93
C ILE A 41 8.27 5.75 -4.66
N LYS A 42 8.53 5.22 -3.47
CA LYS A 42 9.86 4.72 -3.14
C LYS A 42 10.27 3.57 -4.06
N ILE A 43 9.35 2.68 -4.32
CA ILE A 43 9.63 1.54 -5.20
C ILE A 43 9.96 2.02 -6.60
N LEU A 44 9.18 2.96 -7.10
CA LEU A 44 9.41 3.51 -8.43
C LEU A 44 10.75 4.24 -8.50
N ALA A 45 11.07 4.99 -7.46
CA ALA A 45 12.34 5.71 -7.43
C ALA A 45 13.50 4.75 -7.48
N LEU A 46 13.42 3.66 -6.73
CA LEU A 46 14.49 2.66 -6.75
C LEU A 46 14.58 1.97 -8.11
N SER A 47 13.45 1.71 -8.74
CA SER A 47 13.42 1.05 -10.03
C SER A 47 14.02 1.91 -11.11
N LEU A 48 13.83 3.22 -11.02
CA LEU A 48 14.31 4.14 -12.04
C LEU A 48 15.74 4.59 -11.82
N ASN A 49 16.24 4.35 -10.62
CA ASN A 49 17.58 4.81 -10.30
C ASN A 49 18.58 3.72 -10.65
N LEU A 50 18.73 3.45 -11.91
CA LEU A 50 19.65 2.41 -12.38
C LEU A 50 20.95 3.02 -12.89
#